data_93104a215814e64cf979fca0be2702b5
#
_entry.id   93104a215814e64cf979fca0be2702b5
#
_cell.length_a   1.000
_cell.length_b   1.000
_cell.length_c   1.000
_cell.angle_alpha   90.00
_cell.angle_beta   90.00
_cell.angle_gamma   90.00
#
_symmetry.space_group_name_H-M   'P 1'
#
loop_
_entity.id
_entity.type
_entity.pdbx_description
1 polymer ?
#
loop_
_entity_poly.entity_id
_entity_poly.type
_entity_poly.pdbx_seq_one_letter_code
_entity_poly.pdbx_strand_id
1 'polypeptide(L)'
;MPVVDATVVVDWVAPGVAASAPAWTCLRRLVELGADVVAPAVLREEVGEALLAGVRRGRWSGAAADRAFASLRRVPVRLEDDAELTERAWELARRHHDRPLADLLYVALAEREGTELVTAEAGLRRSLSHVVRIVAPGRV
;
A
#
# COMPACT_ATOMS: atom_id res chain seq x y z
N MET A 1 -8.22 10.24 6.12
CA MET A 1 -7.85 8.80 6.26
C MET A 1 -7.40 8.24 4.91
N PRO A 2 -6.20 8.53 4.43
CA PRO A 2 -5.76 7.98 3.16
C PRO A 2 -5.57 6.45 3.24
N VAL A 3 -5.81 5.80 2.10
CA VAL A 3 -5.45 4.39 1.91
C VAL A 3 -4.05 4.35 1.32
N VAL A 4 -3.18 3.53 1.89
CA VAL A 4 -1.82 3.29 1.35
C VAL A 4 -1.70 1.85 0.90
N ASP A 5 -0.98 1.62 -0.19
CA ASP A 5 -0.74 0.26 -0.67
C ASP A 5 0.64 -0.27 -0.28
N ALA A 6 0.89 -1.53 -0.63
CA ALA A 6 2.14 -2.20 -0.27
C ALA A 6 3.37 -1.58 -0.94
N THR A 7 3.22 -0.95 -2.11
CA THR A 7 4.35 -0.30 -2.80
C THR A 7 4.92 0.86 -1.99
N VAL A 8 4.09 1.52 -1.19
CA VAL A 8 4.50 2.60 -0.29
C VAL A 8 4.99 2.02 1.05
N VAL A 9 4.22 1.14 1.65
CA VAL A 9 4.51 0.60 2.99
C VAL A 9 5.79 -0.24 3.01
N VAL A 10 6.09 -0.97 1.95
CA VAL A 10 7.35 -1.73 1.86
C VAL A 10 8.56 -0.82 2.05
N ASP A 11 8.53 0.39 1.50
CA ASP A 11 9.63 1.35 1.64
C ASP A 11 9.71 1.98 3.03
N TRP A 12 8.67 1.86 3.84
CA TRP A 12 8.73 2.28 5.25
C TRP A 12 9.47 1.28 6.13
N VAL A 13 9.59 0.02 5.71
CA VAL A 13 10.20 -1.06 6.51
C VAL A 13 11.43 -1.67 5.85
N ALA A 14 11.57 -1.60 4.53
CA ALA A 14 12.64 -2.26 3.79
C ALA A 14 14.02 -1.70 4.15
N PRO A 15 15.07 -2.56 4.14
CA PRO A 15 16.43 -2.11 4.41
C PRO A 15 16.94 -1.16 3.31
N GLY A 16 17.73 -0.15 3.71
CA GLY A 16 18.49 0.69 2.78
C GLY A 16 17.70 1.72 1.98
N VAL A 17 16.46 1.98 2.35
CA VAL A 17 15.67 3.05 1.71
C VAL A 17 16.20 4.42 2.14
N ALA A 18 16.50 5.27 1.15
CA ALA A 18 17.03 6.61 1.44
C ALA A 18 16.00 7.47 2.20
N ALA A 19 16.48 8.29 3.13
CA ALA A 19 15.62 9.20 3.91
C ALA A 19 14.86 10.21 3.03
N SER A 20 15.37 10.50 1.83
CA SER A 20 14.75 11.38 0.83
C SER A 20 13.71 10.65 -0.05
N ALA A 21 13.52 9.34 0.10
CA ALA A 21 12.57 8.58 -0.71
C ALA A 21 11.16 9.14 -0.57
N PRO A 22 10.35 9.14 -1.66
CA PRO A 22 8.97 9.66 -1.62
C PRO A 22 8.10 8.99 -0.56
N ALA A 23 8.29 7.72 -0.29
CA ALA A 23 7.54 7.00 0.76
C ALA A 23 7.78 7.61 2.15
N TRP A 24 9.03 7.96 2.47
CA TRP A 24 9.36 8.62 3.75
C TRP A 24 8.81 10.03 3.83
N THR A 25 8.84 10.79 2.73
CA THR A 25 8.20 12.10 2.65
C THR A 25 6.70 11.98 2.91
N CYS A 26 6.06 10.98 2.32
CA CYS A 26 4.66 10.67 2.54
C CYS A 26 4.38 10.39 4.03
N LEU A 27 5.15 9.50 4.66
CA LEU A 27 4.95 9.15 6.07
C LEU A 27 5.09 10.38 6.99
N ARG A 28 6.14 11.17 6.78
CA ARG A 28 6.33 12.41 7.57
C ARG A 28 5.12 13.34 7.43
N ARG A 29 4.63 13.51 6.21
CA ARG A 29 3.48 14.38 5.95
C ARG A 29 2.21 13.85 6.64
N LEU A 30 1.97 12.55 6.59
CA LEU A 30 0.81 11.94 7.26
C LEU A 30 0.88 12.10 8.78
N VAL A 31 2.07 11.93 9.35
CA VAL A 31 2.30 12.16 10.79
C VAL A 31 2.07 13.63 11.17
N GLU A 32 2.59 14.56 10.38
CA GLU A 32 2.38 16.00 10.59
C GLU A 32 0.90 16.39 10.57
N LEU A 33 0.13 15.75 9.68
CA LEU A 33 -1.30 16.00 9.56
C LEU A 33 -2.13 15.28 10.63
N GLY A 34 -1.51 14.42 11.44
CA GLY A 34 -2.23 13.58 12.40
C GLY A 34 -3.23 12.65 11.71
N ALA A 35 -2.95 12.25 10.48
CA ALA A 35 -3.88 11.47 9.66
C ALA A 35 -3.85 10.00 10.07
N ASP A 36 -5.06 9.42 10.24
CA ASP A 36 -5.19 7.97 10.31
C ASP A 36 -4.96 7.39 8.92
N VAL A 37 -4.22 6.29 8.85
CA VAL A 37 -3.91 5.59 7.60
C VAL A 37 -4.57 4.22 7.65
N VAL A 38 -5.17 3.81 6.54
CA VAL A 38 -5.92 2.56 6.45
C VAL A 38 -5.50 1.76 5.23
N ALA A 39 -5.58 0.45 5.31
CA ALA A 39 -5.30 -0.46 4.20
C ALA A 39 -6.11 -1.76 4.36
N PRO A 40 -6.36 -2.49 3.26
CA PRO A 40 -6.87 -3.85 3.36
C PRO A 40 -5.88 -4.78 4.08
N ALA A 41 -6.37 -5.79 4.77
CA ALA A 41 -5.52 -6.72 5.52
C ALA A 41 -4.49 -7.46 4.64
N VAL A 42 -4.75 -7.62 3.35
CA VAL A 42 -3.81 -8.19 2.38
C VAL A 42 -2.48 -7.44 2.30
N LEU A 43 -2.44 -6.20 2.80
CA LEU A 43 -1.21 -5.41 2.86
C LEU A 43 -0.04 -6.18 3.47
N ARG A 44 -0.27 -6.92 4.54
CA ARG A 44 0.79 -7.64 5.25
C ARG A 44 1.43 -8.70 4.37
N GLU A 45 0.63 -9.48 3.68
CA GLU A 45 1.11 -10.52 2.76
C GLU A 45 1.84 -9.92 1.57
N GLU A 46 1.34 -8.83 1.04
CA GLU A 46 1.98 -8.15 -0.10
C GLU A 46 3.32 -7.52 0.27
N VAL A 47 3.43 -6.89 1.44
CA VAL A 47 4.71 -6.38 1.95
C VAL A 47 5.68 -7.55 2.19
N GLY A 48 5.19 -8.63 2.79
CA GLY A 48 5.99 -9.85 2.98
C GLY A 48 6.52 -10.41 1.66
N GLU A 49 5.69 -10.51 0.62
CA GLU A 49 6.13 -10.96 -0.70
C GLU A 49 7.19 -10.04 -1.31
N ALA A 50 7.04 -8.74 -1.17
CA ALA A 50 8.05 -7.79 -1.66
C ALA A 50 9.40 -7.95 -0.93
N LEU A 51 9.38 -8.17 0.38
CA LEU A 51 10.60 -8.42 1.16
C LEU A 51 11.26 -9.74 0.77
N LEU A 52 10.48 -10.81 0.57
CA LEU A 52 10.99 -12.09 0.09
C LEU A 52 11.57 -11.99 -1.33
N ALA A 53 10.93 -11.24 -2.22
CA ALA A 53 11.46 -10.98 -3.55
C ALA A 53 12.83 -10.29 -3.49
N GLY A 54 13.02 -9.36 -2.57
CA GLY A 54 14.31 -8.71 -2.34
C GLY A 54 15.40 -9.69 -1.90
N VAL A 55 15.06 -10.64 -1.03
CA VAL A 55 16.00 -11.72 -0.63
C VAL A 55 16.37 -12.57 -1.84
N ARG A 56 15.39 -13.02 -2.62
CA ARG A 56 15.62 -13.85 -3.80
C ARG A 56 16.51 -13.18 -4.84
N ARG A 57 16.40 -11.86 -4.97
CA ARG A 57 17.19 -11.05 -5.92
C ARG A 57 18.52 -10.56 -5.35
N GLY A 58 18.84 -10.92 -4.11
CA GLY A 58 20.08 -10.50 -3.47
C GLY A 58 20.13 -9.02 -3.07
N ARG A 59 19.00 -8.33 -2.98
CA ARG A 59 18.95 -6.91 -2.59
C ARG A 59 19.25 -6.71 -1.10
N TRP A 60 18.86 -7.66 -0.27
CA TRP A 60 19.13 -7.69 1.17
C TRP A 60 19.14 -9.12 1.70
N SER A 61 19.72 -9.30 2.88
CA SER A 61 19.79 -10.61 3.52
C SER A 61 18.45 -11.07 4.07
N GLY A 62 18.29 -12.37 4.29
CA GLY A 62 17.13 -12.92 4.98
C GLY A 62 16.95 -12.34 6.38
N ALA A 63 18.05 -12.16 7.13
CA ALA A 63 18.01 -11.56 8.46
C ALA A 63 17.50 -10.11 8.44
N ALA A 64 17.92 -9.31 7.45
CA ALA A 64 17.41 -7.95 7.28
C ALA A 64 15.92 -7.95 6.92
N ALA A 65 15.48 -8.87 6.06
CA ALA A 65 14.07 -9.03 5.73
C ALA A 65 13.23 -9.44 6.95
N ASP A 66 13.75 -10.33 7.80
CA ASP A 66 13.10 -10.75 9.06
C ASP A 66 12.86 -9.55 9.97
N ARG A 67 13.86 -8.68 10.11
CA ARG A 67 13.74 -7.45 10.94
C ARG A 67 12.72 -6.48 10.33
N ALA A 68 12.76 -6.30 9.01
CA ALA A 68 11.82 -5.43 8.31
C ALA A 68 10.38 -5.93 8.47
N PHE A 69 10.14 -7.22 8.29
CA PHE A 69 8.81 -7.80 8.46
C PHE A 69 8.32 -7.66 9.90
N ALA A 70 9.20 -7.89 10.89
CA ALA A 70 8.86 -7.70 12.31
C ALA A 70 8.47 -6.24 12.61
N SER A 71 9.13 -5.27 11.97
CA SER A 71 8.83 -3.84 12.17
C SER A 71 7.49 -3.42 11.57
N LEU A 72 6.92 -4.20 10.66
CA LEU A 72 5.62 -3.92 10.05
C LEU A 72 4.50 -3.75 11.08
N ARG A 73 4.57 -4.45 12.22
CA ARG A 73 3.61 -4.30 13.33
C ARG A 73 3.56 -2.90 13.92
N ARG A 74 4.65 -2.12 13.77
CA ARG A 74 4.78 -0.78 14.33
C ARG A 74 4.35 0.31 13.36
N VAL A 75 4.07 -0.06 12.12
CA VAL A 75 3.60 0.89 11.13
C VAL A 75 2.17 1.29 11.49
N PRO A 76 1.86 2.60 11.58
CA PRO A 76 0.56 3.07 12.05
C PRO A 76 -0.51 3.00 10.95
N VAL A 77 -0.80 1.79 10.48
CA VAL A 77 -1.81 1.50 9.47
C VAL A 77 -2.88 0.61 10.07
N ARG A 78 -4.12 1.08 10.04
CA ARG A 78 -5.27 0.27 10.45
C ARG A 78 -5.66 -0.65 9.30
N LEU A 79 -5.80 -1.94 9.57
CA LEU A 79 -6.17 -2.94 8.58
C LEU A 79 -7.65 -3.23 8.61
N GLU A 80 -8.26 -3.31 7.42
CA GLU A 80 -9.65 -3.64 7.22
C GLU A 80 -9.77 -4.99 6.51
N ASP A 81 -10.63 -5.86 7.05
CA ASP A 81 -10.86 -7.20 6.51
C ASP A 81 -12.34 -7.57 6.70
N ASP A 82 -13.14 -7.37 5.67
CA ASP A 82 -14.56 -7.70 5.70
C ASP A 82 -15.06 -8.18 4.33
N ALA A 83 -16.15 -8.94 4.36
CA ALA A 83 -16.73 -9.54 3.16
C ALA A 83 -17.26 -8.49 2.16
N GLU A 84 -17.82 -7.40 2.65
CA GLU A 84 -18.36 -6.34 1.78
C GLU A 84 -17.26 -5.68 0.96
N LEU A 85 -16.10 -5.47 1.57
CA LEU A 85 -14.93 -4.93 0.86
C LEU A 85 -14.50 -5.85 -0.27
N THR A 86 -14.42 -7.16 -0.01
CA THR A 86 -14.05 -8.15 -1.01
C THR A 86 -15.08 -8.23 -2.13
N GLU A 87 -16.37 -8.18 -1.80
CA GLU A 87 -17.45 -8.18 -2.80
C GLU A 87 -17.37 -6.95 -3.71
N ARG A 88 -17.13 -5.77 -3.13
CA ARG A 88 -16.98 -4.55 -3.93
C ARG A 88 -15.73 -4.61 -4.81
N ALA A 89 -14.63 -5.12 -4.30
CA ALA A 89 -13.40 -5.32 -5.08
C ALA A 89 -13.65 -6.28 -6.25
N TRP A 90 -14.41 -7.34 -6.05
CA TRP A 90 -14.80 -8.26 -7.11
C TRP A 90 -15.62 -7.57 -8.20
N GLU A 91 -16.62 -6.76 -7.85
CA GLU A 91 -17.39 -5.99 -8.82
C GLU A 91 -16.49 -5.07 -9.67
N LEU A 92 -15.55 -4.37 -9.01
CA LEU A 92 -14.60 -3.51 -9.70
C LEU A 92 -13.65 -4.32 -10.59
N ALA A 93 -13.17 -5.47 -10.12
CA ALA A 93 -12.29 -6.35 -10.88
C ALA A 93 -12.99 -6.91 -12.15
N ARG A 94 -14.28 -7.16 -12.09
CA ARG A 94 -15.06 -7.60 -13.25
C ARG A 94 -15.18 -6.52 -14.32
N ARG A 95 -15.09 -5.27 -13.92
CA ARG A 95 -15.09 -4.12 -14.86
C ARG A 95 -13.67 -3.75 -15.32
N HIS A 96 -12.66 -4.06 -14.50
CA HIS A 96 -11.25 -3.69 -14.71
C HIS A 96 -10.38 -4.96 -14.59
N HIS A 97 -10.64 -5.95 -15.42
CA HIS A 97 -10.06 -7.31 -15.35
C HIS A 97 -8.60 -7.40 -15.78
N ASP A 98 -7.97 -6.29 -16.10
CA ASP A 98 -6.52 -6.16 -16.34
C ASP A 98 -5.72 -6.02 -15.03
N ARG A 99 -6.38 -6.02 -13.87
CA ARG A 99 -5.75 -5.85 -12.57
C ARG A 99 -6.06 -7.01 -11.63
N PRO A 100 -5.09 -7.42 -10.78
CA PRO A 100 -5.35 -8.41 -9.73
C PRO A 100 -6.44 -7.95 -8.76
N LEU A 101 -7.18 -8.89 -8.19
CA LEU A 101 -8.22 -8.60 -7.20
C LEU A 101 -7.66 -7.81 -6.01
N ALA A 102 -6.42 -8.11 -5.58
CA ALA A 102 -5.79 -7.40 -4.48
C ALA A 102 -5.69 -5.89 -4.71
N ASP A 103 -5.37 -5.47 -5.94
CA ASP A 103 -5.31 -4.03 -6.27
C ASP A 103 -6.68 -3.37 -6.09
N LEU A 104 -7.76 -4.07 -6.44
CA LEU A 104 -9.11 -3.56 -6.32
C LEU A 104 -9.60 -3.51 -4.88
N LEU A 105 -9.00 -4.27 -3.96
CA LEU A 105 -9.27 -4.14 -2.52
C LEU A 105 -8.86 -2.74 -2.03
N TYR A 106 -7.71 -2.25 -2.45
CA TYR A 106 -7.26 -0.89 -2.10
C TYR A 106 -8.18 0.18 -2.69
N VAL A 107 -8.56 0.03 -3.94
CA VAL A 107 -9.47 0.96 -4.62
C VAL A 107 -10.85 0.95 -3.95
N ALA A 108 -11.39 -0.22 -3.66
CA ALA A 108 -12.68 -0.36 -2.98
C ALA A 108 -12.67 0.27 -1.59
N LEU A 109 -11.55 0.13 -0.85
CA LEU A 109 -11.42 0.74 0.46
C LEU A 109 -11.37 2.27 0.36
N ALA A 110 -10.60 2.81 -0.58
CA ALA A 110 -10.54 4.25 -0.80
C ALA A 110 -11.92 4.82 -1.20
N GLU A 111 -12.66 4.11 -2.04
CA GLU A 111 -14.03 4.46 -2.40
C GLU A 111 -14.94 4.50 -1.17
N ARG A 112 -14.91 3.44 -0.35
CA ARG A 112 -15.74 3.32 0.85
C ARG A 112 -15.45 4.42 1.87
N GLU A 113 -14.17 4.74 2.06
CA GLU A 113 -13.74 5.76 3.02
C GLU A 113 -13.85 7.19 2.46
N GLY A 114 -14.21 7.33 1.18
CA GLY A 114 -14.30 8.65 0.53
C GLY A 114 -12.96 9.39 0.51
N THR A 115 -11.87 8.67 0.30
CA THR A 115 -10.51 9.19 0.42
C THR A 115 -9.63 8.80 -0.78
N GLU A 116 -8.40 9.28 -0.78
CA GLU A 116 -7.43 8.95 -1.83
C GLU A 116 -6.68 7.65 -1.53
N LEU A 117 -6.21 7.01 -2.60
CA LEU A 117 -5.27 5.90 -2.56
C LEU A 117 -3.87 6.41 -2.89
N VAL A 118 -2.92 6.12 -2.02
CA VAL A 118 -1.51 6.45 -2.22
C VAL A 118 -0.76 5.22 -2.70
N THR A 119 -0.19 5.28 -3.89
CA THR A 119 0.57 4.19 -4.50
C THR A 119 1.78 4.71 -5.25
N ALA A 120 2.88 3.95 -5.23
CA ALA A 120 4.04 4.21 -6.08
C ALA A 120 3.85 3.65 -7.51
N GLU A 121 2.81 2.86 -7.76
CA GLU A 121 2.55 2.24 -9.05
C GLU A 121 1.79 3.17 -9.98
N ALA A 122 2.48 3.75 -10.97
CA ALA A 122 1.87 4.66 -11.94
C ALA A 122 0.80 3.99 -12.81
N GLY A 123 0.93 2.69 -13.07
CA GLY A 123 -0.05 1.93 -13.85
C GLY A 123 -1.43 1.87 -13.19
N LEU A 124 -1.47 1.69 -11.88
CA LEU A 124 -2.72 1.69 -11.12
C LEU A 124 -3.41 3.06 -11.21
N ARG A 125 -2.64 4.13 -11.07
CA ARG A 125 -3.16 5.50 -11.21
C ARG A 125 -3.75 5.73 -12.59
N ARG A 126 -3.03 5.32 -13.65
CA ARG A 126 -3.52 5.48 -15.04
C ARG A 126 -4.81 4.71 -15.28
N SER A 127 -4.93 3.50 -14.74
CA SER A 127 -6.07 2.62 -14.99
C SER A 127 -7.32 2.99 -14.20
N LEU A 128 -7.18 3.48 -12.98
CA LEU A 128 -8.29 3.53 -12.01
C LEU A 128 -8.54 4.90 -11.36
N SER A 129 -7.84 5.96 -11.80
CA SER A 129 -8.07 7.31 -11.24
C SER A 129 -9.44 7.88 -11.53
N HIS A 130 -10.21 7.28 -12.43
CA HIS A 130 -11.62 7.65 -12.67
C HIS A 130 -12.57 7.03 -11.62
N VAL A 131 -12.12 6.04 -10.85
CA VAL A 131 -12.92 5.42 -9.77
C VAL A 131 -12.69 6.14 -8.46
N VAL A 132 -11.42 6.33 -8.08
CA VAL A 132 -11.01 7.06 -6.88
C VAL A 132 -9.81 7.94 -7.21
N ARG A 133 -9.58 8.97 -6.40
CA ARG A 133 -8.35 9.75 -6.51
C ARG A 133 -7.14 8.89 -6.12
N ILE A 134 -6.17 8.77 -7.03
CA ILE A 134 -4.94 8.00 -6.80
C ILE A 134 -3.75 8.93 -6.95
N VAL A 135 -2.89 8.97 -5.94
CA VAL A 135 -1.74 9.87 -5.89
C VAL A 135 -0.45 9.11 -5.61
N ALA A 136 0.66 9.65 -6.12
CA ALA A 136 1.97 9.14 -5.78
C ALA A 136 2.37 9.59 -4.35
N PRO A 137 3.26 8.83 -3.64
CA PRO A 137 3.64 9.17 -2.27
C PRO A 137 4.25 10.57 -2.14
N GLY A 138 4.95 11.07 -3.14
CA GLY A 138 5.50 12.42 -3.14
C GLY A 138 4.48 13.54 -3.32
N ARG A 139 3.22 13.21 -3.55
CA ARG A 139 2.11 14.17 -3.79
C ARG A 139 1.10 14.25 -2.65
N VAL A 140 1.37 13.57 -1.59
CA VAL A 140 0.52 13.59 -0.39
C VAL A 140 0.58 14.93 0.33
#